data_5fcd0681d081a2212d6fc111919cfa8c
#
_entry.id   5fcd0681d081a2212d6fc111919cfa8c
#
_cell.length_a   1.000
_cell.length_b   1.000
_cell.length_c   1.000
_cell.angle_alpha   90.00
_cell.angle_beta   90.00
_cell.angle_gamma   90.00
#
_symmetry.space_group_name_H-M   'P 1'
#
loop_
_entity.id
_entity.type
_entity.pdbx_description
1 polymer ?
#
loop_
_entity_poly.entity_id
_entity_poly.type
_entity_poly.pdbx_seq_one_letter_code
_entity_poly.pdbx_strand_id
1 'polypeptide(L)'
;MNNERKWILRGGRVLNPAPFCLIGIVNVTPDSFSDGGKYIDPRNAVAHGLRLLDEGAGMLDLGAESTRPFAEPVPEGEEIARLMPVVARLREQRPDAVLSVDTLKAGTARAALEGGADIINDVSACVADPALLDVLAEYKPGYVLMHSQGSPREMQVNPRYGNVVEEILAFFEEHLAQIGRASCRERV
;
A
#
# COMPACT_ATOMS: atom_id res chain seq x y z
N MET A 1 17.11 -12.99 -24.75
CA MET A 1 17.18 -13.27 -23.30
C MET A 1 15.89 -12.71 -22.68
N ASN A 2 14.99 -13.62 -22.24
CA ASN A 2 13.76 -13.21 -21.54
C ASN A 2 14.19 -12.66 -20.17
N ASN A 3 14.26 -11.36 -20.05
CA ASN A 3 14.50 -10.72 -18.76
C ASN A 3 13.13 -10.73 -18.02
N GLU A 4 12.79 -11.89 -17.46
CA GLU A 4 11.59 -12.01 -16.63
C GLU A 4 11.75 -11.08 -15.42
N ARG A 5 11.08 -9.94 -15.46
CA ARG A 5 11.01 -9.01 -14.33
C ARG A 5 10.20 -9.68 -13.25
N LYS A 6 10.87 -10.15 -12.20
CA LYS A 6 10.23 -10.78 -11.04
C LYS A 6 10.27 -9.83 -9.86
N TRP A 7 9.14 -9.63 -9.23
CA TRP A 7 9.06 -8.95 -7.94
C TRP A 7 8.97 -10.00 -6.85
N ILE A 8 10.02 -10.08 -6.03
CA ILE A 8 10.06 -11.01 -4.90
C ILE A 8 9.39 -10.33 -3.72
N LEU A 9 8.32 -10.95 -3.24
CA LEU A 9 7.52 -10.51 -2.12
C LEU A 9 7.91 -11.28 -0.85
N ARG A 10 7.32 -10.90 0.26
CA ARG A 10 7.49 -11.55 1.55
C ARG A 10 7.28 -13.08 1.45
N GLY A 11 8.11 -13.85 2.19
CA GLY A 11 8.03 -15.32 2.18
C GLY A 11 8.48 -15.98 0.88
N GLY A 12 9.12 -15.23 -0.03
CA GLY A 12 9.62 -15.77 -1.30
C GLY A 12 8.53 -15.90 -2.37
N ARG A 13 7.33 -15.39 -2.14
CA ARG A 13 6.28 -15.29 -3.17
C ARG A 13 6.79 -14.43 -4.33
N VAL A 14 6.48 -14.79 -5.55
CA VAL A 14 6.92 -14.07 -6.74
C VAL A 14 5.72 -13.53 -7.49
N LEU A 15 5.70 -12.22 -7.73
CA LEU A 15 4.80 -11.59 -8.68
C LEU A 15 5.57 -11.33 -9.98
N ASN A 16 4.97 -11.72 -11.11
CA ASN A 16 5.50 -11.39 -12.44
C ASN A 16 4.66 -10.27 -13.06
N PRO A 17 5.13 -9.01 -13.03
CA PRO A 17 4.37 -7.88 -13.56
C PRO A 17 4.48 -7.73 -15.08
N ALA A 18 5.17 -8.61 -15.79
CA ALA A 18 5.38 -8.47 -17.23
C ALA A 18 4.27 -9.19 -18.04
N PRO A 19 3.79 -8.61 -19.16
CA PRO A 19 4.13 -7.29 -19.69
C PRO A 19 3.49 -6.14 -18.89
N PHE A 20 2.43 -6.40 -18.13
CA PHE A 20 1.76 -5.51 -17.19
C PHE A 20 1.05 -6.34 -16.12
N CYS A 21 0.75 -5.72 -14.99
CA CYS A 21 -0.08 -6.28 -13.91
C CYS A 21 -1.21 -5.30 -13.63
N LEU A 22 -2.45 -5.76 -13.69
CA LEU A 22 -3.60 -4.96 -13.32
C LEU A 22 -3.72 -4.95 -11.78
N ILE A 23 -3.90 -3.76 -11.22
CA ILE A 23 -4.10 -3.57 -9.78
C ILE A 23 -5.57 -3.24 -9.55
N GLY A 24 -6.27 -4.10 -8.82
CA GLY A 24 -7.64 -3.87 -8.40
C GLY A 24 -7.68 -3.01 -7.15
N ILE A 25 -8.23 -1.78 -7.23
CA ILE A 25 -8.33 -0.87 -6.08
C ILE A 25 -9.61 -1.18 -5.30
N VAL A 26 -9.46 -1.39 -4.00
CA VAL A 26 -10.56 -1.67 -3.07
C VAL A 26 -10.56 -0.63 -1.95
N ASN A 27 -11.46 0.35 -2.04
CA ASN A 27 -11.62 1.36 -1.01
C ASN A 27 -12.52 0.84 0.12
N VAL A 28 -11.97 0.75 1.32
CA VAL A 28 -12.66 0.36 2.56
C VAL A 28 -13.04 1.62 3.34
N THR A 29 -13.77 2.52 2.67
CA THR A 29 -14.23 3.79 3.24
C THR A 29 -15.74 3.74 3.49
N PRO A 30 -16.28 4.52 4.46
CA PRO A 30 -17.72 4.62 4.68
C PRO A 30 -18.41 5.04 3.38
N ASP A 31 -19.38 4.26 2.94
CA ASP A 31 -20.19 4.62 1.78
C ASP A 31 -21.19 5.70 2.21
N SER A 32 -21.16 6.87 1.54
CA SER A 32 -22.05 7.99 1.83
C SER A 32 -23.53 7.68 1.53
N PHE A 33 -23.82 6.50 0.97
CA PHE A 33 -25.15 6.09 0.54
C PHE A 33 -25.78 4.99 1.41
N SER A 34 -25.08 4.41 2.40
CA SER A 34 -25.64 3.39 3.29
C SER A 34 -25.85 3.94 4.71
N ASP A 35 -27.10 3.97 5.16
CA ASP A 35 -27.57 4.20 6.55
C ASP A 35 -26.80 5.24 7.39
N GLY A 36 -26.52 6.42 6.81
CA GLY A 36 -25.87 7.52 7.52
C GLY A 36 -24.38 7.35 7.73
N GLY A 37 -23.68 6.50 6.96
CA GLY A 37 -22.21 6.44 6.90
C GLY A 37 -21.51 5.89 8.15
N LYS A 38 -22.23 5.25 9.07
CA LYS A 38 -21.68 4.83 10.38
C LYS A 38 -21.02 3.46 10.41
N TYR A 39 -21.30 2.58 9.44
CA TYR A 39 -20.74 1.22 9.42
C TYR A 39 -20.32 0.84 8.00
N ILE A 40 -19.05 0.47 7.85
CA ILE A 40 -18.55 -0.16 6.64
C ILE A 40 -18.88 -1.64 6.74
N ASP A 41 -19.62 -2.18 5.77
CA ASP A 41 -19.75 -3.63 5.68
C ASP A 41 -18.54 -4.20 4.94
N PRO A 42 -17.63 -4.90 5.64
CA PRO A 42 -16.45 -5.48 4.99
C PRO A 42 -16.81 -6.50 3.91
N ARG A 43 -18.05 -7.06 3.92
CA ARG A 43 -18.51 -8.01 2.90
C ARG A 43 -18.57 -7.39 1.52
N ASN A 44 -18.94 -6.12 1.41
CA ASN A 44 -18.99 -5.41 0.12
C ASN A 44 -17.60 -5.22 -0.47
N ALA A 45 -16.63 -4.81 0.35
CA ALA A 45 -15.22 -4.66 -0.07
C ALA A 45 -14.62 -6.01 -0.50
N VAL A 46 -14.89 -7.08 0.26
CA VAL A 46 -14.45 -8.44 -0.09
C VAL A 46 -15.07 -8.89 -1.41
N ALA A 47 -16.39 -8.76 -1.57
CA ALA A 47 -17.07 -9.15 -2.82
C ALA A 47 -16.54 -8.36 -4.03
N HIS A 48 -16.25 -7.06 -3.84
CA HIS A 48 -15.63 -6.24 -4.87
C HIS A 48 -14.22 -6.73 -5.22
N GLY A 49 -13.37 -6.98 -4.23
CA GLY A 49 -12.03 -7.49 -4.45
C GLY A 49 -12.01 -8.85 -5.16
N LEU A 50 -12.88 -9.78 -4.75
CA LEU A 50 -13.01 -11.08 -5.42
C LEU A 50 -13.41 -10.93 -6.88
N ARG A 51 -14.38 -10.06 -7.18
CA ARG A 51 -14.77 -9.76 -8.56
C ARG A 51 -13.60 -9.20 -9.39
N LEU A 52 -12.83 -8.25 -8.84
CA LEU A 52 -11.66 -7.71 -9.55
C LEU A 52 -10.62 -8.78 -9.87
N LEU A 53 -10.38 -9.72 -8.94
CA LEU A 53 -9.49 -10.85 -9.19
C LEU A 53 -10.04 -11.77 -10.29
N ASP A 54 -11.35 -12.06 -10.30
CA ASP A 54 -12.00 -12.88 -11.32
C ASP A 54 -12.02 -12.19 -12.70
N GLU A 55 -12.05 -10.85 -12.72
CA GLU A 55 -11.92 -10.01 -13.93
C GLU A 55 -10.46 -9.88 -14.42
N GLY A 56 -9.48 -10.43 -13.69
CA GLY A 56 -8.09 -10.52 -14.13
C GLY A 56 -7.11 -9.56 -13.42
N ALA A 57 -7.49 -8.97 -12.30
CA ALA A 57 -6.52 -8.25 -11.48
C ALA A 57 -5.43 -9.21 -10.96
N GLY A 58 -4.17 -8.86 -11.13
CA GLY A 58 -3.02 -9.63 -10.65
C GLY A 58 -2.72 -9.38 -9.17
N MET A 59 -3.22 -8.29 -8.61
CA MET A 59 -3.15 -7.94 -7.19
C MET A 59 -4.29 -7.01 -6.81
N LEU A 60 -4.61 -6.95 -5.51
CA LEU A 60 -5.52 -5.96 -4.94
C LEU A 60 -4.73 -4.93 -4.13
N ASP A 61 -5.16 -3.67 -4.17
CA ASP A 61 -4.65 -2.59 -3.32
C ASP A 61 -5.79 -2.08 -2.43
N LEU A 62 -5.65 -2.28 -1.12
CA LEU A 62 -6.68 -2.05 -0.12
C LEU A 62 -6.38 -0.75 0.63
N GLY A 63 -7.27 0.24 0.56
CA GLY A 63 -7.13 1.51 1.26
C GLY A 63 -8.34 1.82 2.13
N ALA A 64 -8.13 2.27 3.38
CA ALA A 64 -9.21 2.67 4.30
C ALA A 64 -9.21 4.18 4.59
N GLU A 65 -8.25 4.90 4.07
CA GLU A 65 -8.17 6.36 4.10
C GLU A 65 -8.28 6.91 2.68
N SER A 66 -8.97 8.03 2.53
CA SER A 66 -9.05 8.72 1.23
C SER A 66 -7.82 9.60 1.04
N THR A 67 -7.06 9.34 -0.01
CA THR A 67 -5.94 10.18 -0.44
C THR A 67 -6.38 11.40 -1.26
N ARG A 68 -7.70 11.66 -1.36
CA ARG A 68 -8.21 12.84 -2.06
C ARG A 68 -7.80 14.12 -1.33
N PRO A 69 -7.57 15.24 -2.06
CA PRO A 69 -7.33 16.53 -1.44
C PRO A 69 -8.43 16.87 -0.42
N PHE A 70 -8.03 17.36 0.76
CA PHE A 70 -8.94 17.78 1.85
C PHE A 70 -9.70 16.63 2.56
N ALA A 71 -9.41 15.37 2.28
CA ALA A 71 -9.96 14.29 3.08
C ALA A 71 -9.49 14.38 4.55
N GLU A 72 -10.39 14.11 5.49
CA GLU A 72 -10.02 14.04 6.90
C GLU A 72 -9.15 12.81 7.16
N PRO A 73 -8.04 12.93 7.91
CA PRO A 73 -7.22 11.79 8.28
C PRO A 73 -8.01 10.79 9.12
N VAL A 74 -7.84 9.52 8.82
CA VAL A 74 -8.42 8.44 9.62
C VAL A 74 -7.45 8.07 10.74
N PRO A 75 -7.89 8.02 12.01
CA PRO A 75 -7.03 7.52 13.10
C PRO A 75 -6.53 6.10 12.83
N GLU A 76 -5.28 5.79 13.21
CA GLU A 76 -4.65 4.48 12.93
C GLU A 76 -5.50 3.30 13.41
N GLY A 77 -6.03 3.35 14.63
CA GLY A 77 -6.88 2.29 15.16
C GLY A 77 -8.17 2.06 14.36
N GLU A 78 -8.73 3.13 13.78
CA GLU A 78 -9.90 3.04 12.94
C GLU A 78 -9.53 2.48 11.55
N GLU A 79 -8.41 2.87 10.99
CA GLU A 79 -7.89 2.33 9.73
C GLU A 79 -7.65 0.82 9.85
N ILE A 80 -7.01 0.36 10.93
CA ILE A 80 -6.82 -1.06 11.25
C ILE A 80 -8.17 -1.77 11.37
N ALA A 81 -9.12 -1.20 12.11
CA ALA A 81 -10.43 -1.80 12.30
C ALA A 81 -11.23 -1.97 10.99
N ARG A 82 -11.02 -1.07 10.03
CA ARG A 82 -11.63 -1.15 8.69
C ARG A 82 -10.96 -2.20 7.81
N LEU A 83 -9.62 -2.22 7.76
CA LEU A 83 -8.84 -3.04 6.83
C LEU A 83 -8.77 -4.51 7.25
N MET A 84 -8.52 -4.82 8.52
CA MET A 84 -8.20 -6.19 8.93
C MET A 84 -9.30 -7.20 8.65
N PRO A 85 -10.60 -6.90 8.85
CA PRO A 85 -11.67 -7.84 8.46
C PRO A 85 -11.71 -8.15 6.95
N VAL A 86 -11.30 -7.20 6.11
CA VAL A 86 -11.25 -7.37 4.65
C VAL A 86 -10.03 -8.20 4.26
N VAL A 87 -8.84 -7.86 4.78
CA VAL A 87 -7.61 -8.62 4.54
C VAL A 87 -7.79 -10.09 4.93
N ALA A 88 -8.28 -10.36 6.14
CA ALA A 88 -8.48 -11.72 6.65
C ALA A 88 -9.42 -12.55 5.75
N ARG A 89 -10.55 -11.98 5.35
CA ARG A 89 -11.53 -12.68 4.50
C ARG A 89 -11.05 -12.88 3.08
N LEU A 90 -10.33 -11.91 2.50
CA LEU A 90 -9.72 -12.08 1.18
C LEU A 90 -8.65 -13.18 1.23
N ARG A 91 -7.82 -13.21 2.28
CA ARG A 91 -6.80 -14.23 2.47
C ARG A 91 -7.41 -15.63 2.66
N GLU A 92 -8.52 -15.74 3.38
CA GLU A 92 -9.26 -16.99 3.55
C GLU A 92 -9.82 -17.52 2.22
N GLN A 93 -10.47 -16.65 1.42
CA GLN A 93 -11.16 -17.05 0.19
C GLN A 93 -10.24 -17.17 -1.03
N ARG A 94 -9.14 -16.41 -1.05
CA ARG A 94 -8.14 -16.40 -2.13
C ARG A 94 -6.74 -16.39 -1.53
N PRO A 95 -6.25 -17.54 -1.02
CA PRO A 95 -4.94 -17.66 -0.37
C PRO A 95 -3.76 -17.30 -1.29
N ASP A 96 -3.95 -17.43 -2.59
CA ASP A 96 -2.99 -17.13 -3.66
C ASP A 96 -2.97 -15.66 -4.09
N ALA A 97 -4.01 -14.87 -3.78
CA ALA A 97 -4.08 -13.47 -4.15
C ALA A 97 -2.91 -12.66 -3.57
N VAL A 98 -2.36 -11.74 -4.35
CA VAL A 98 -1.40 -10.74 -3.85
C VAL A 98 -2.18 -9.56 -3.30
N LEU A 99 -1.97 -9.25 -2.01
CA LEU A 99 -2.63 -8.16 -1.31
C LEU A 99 -1.63 -7.06 -0.99
N SER A 100 -1.90 -5.87 -1.49
CA SER A 100 -1.26 -4.61 -1.14
C SER A 100 -2.16 -3.83 -0.19
N VAL A 101 -1.56 -3.09 0.74
CA VAL A 101 -2.28 -2.18 1.63
C VAL A 101 -1.72 -0.78 1.47
N ASP A 102 -2.61 0.16 1.10
CA ASP A 102 -2.31 1.59 0.99
C ASP A 102 -2.42 2.23 2.38
N THR A 103 -1.27 2.57 2.96
CA THR A 103 -1.19 3.21 4.27
C THR A 103 0.11 3.98 4.46
N LEU A 104 0.01 5.08 5.22
CA LEU A 104 1.14 5.92 5.65
C LEU A 104 1.63 5.57 7.06
N LYS A 105 0.93 4.67 7.78
CA LYS A 105 1.08 4.47 9.23
C LYS A 105 1.76 3.14 9.53
N ALA A 106 2.77 3.17 10.36
CA ALA A 106 3.57 2.00 10.71
C ALA A 106 2.75 0.91 11.43
N GLY A 107 1.84 1.29 12.34
CA GLY A 107 0.99 0.33 13.04
C GLY A 107 -0.02 -0.35 12.11
N THR A 108 -0.62 0.38 11.16
CA THR A 108 -1.50 -0.21 10.14
C THR A 108 -0.71 -1.16 9.22
N ALA A 109 0.47 -0.75 8.76
CA ALA A 109 1.34 -1.60 7.92
C ALA A 109 1.72 -2.90 8.66
N ARG A 110 2.10 -2.81 9.94
CA ARG A 110 2.41 -3.98 10.78
C ARG A 110 1.21 -4.92 10.87
N ALA A 111 0.04 -4.41 11.24
CA ALA A 111 -1.18 -5.21 11.35
C ALA A 111 -1.55 -5.87 10.03
N ALA A 112 -1.42 -5.15 8.91
CA ALA A 112 -1.69 -5.67 7.57
C ALA A 112 -0.75 -6.83 7.22
N LEU A 113 0.55 -6.68 7.47
CA LEU A 113 1.56 -7.72 7.20
C LEU A 113 1.38 -8.94 8.09
N GLU A 114 1.01 -8.77 9.36
CA GLU A 114 0.63 -9.85 10.27
C GLU A 114 -0.65 -10.56 9.80
N GLY A 115 -1.61 -9.79 9.27
CA GLY A 115 -2.84 -10.30 8.67
C GLY A 115 -2.66 -10.98 7.31
N GLY A 116 -1.44 -10.96 6.76
CA GLY A 116 -1.10 -11.67 5.53
C GLY A 116 -1.04 -10.79 4.27
N ALA A 117 -0.95 -9.47 4.39
CA ALA A 117 -0.62 -8.62 3.25
C ALA A 117 0.81 -8.92 2.74
N ASP A 118 1.02 -8.77 1.44
CA ASP A 118 2.29 -9.04 0.77
C ASP A 118 3.07 -7.75 0.49
N ILE A 119 2.36 -6.63 0.31
CA ILE A 119 2.90 -5.36 -0.17
C ILE A 119 2.37 -4.23 0.71
N ILE A 120 3.21 -3.22 0.95
CA ILE A 120 2.80 -1.92 1.47
C ILE A 120 2.95 -0.88 0.36
N ASN A 121 1.86 -0.15 0.09
CA ASN A 121 1.82 0.99 -0.81
C ASN A 121 1.82 2.26 0.03
N ASP A 122 2.92 3.03 -0.05
CA ASP A 122 3.11 4.24 0.74
C ASP A 122 3.32 5.46 -0.15
N VAL A 123 2.31 6.32 -0.20
CA VAL A 123 2.35 7.56 -0.99
C VAL A 123 3.19 8.67 -0.34
N SER A 124 3.75 8.43 0.85
CA SER A 124 4.58 9.40 1.58
C SER A 124 6.08 9.09 1.59
N ALA A 125 6.49 7.92 1.09
CA ALA A 125 7.88 7.50 1.12
C ALA A 125 8.47 7.45 2.56
N CYS A 126 7.71 6.96 3.54
CA CYS A 126 8.03 6.93 4.97
C CYS A 126 8.22 8.32 5.62
N VAL A 127 7.84 9.40 4.94
CA VAL A 127 7.98 10.77 5.48
C VAL A 127 6.88 11.06 6.51
N ALA A 128 5.67 10.56 6.29
CA ALA A 128 4.54 10.78 7.21
C ALA A 128 4.72 10.03 8.55
N ASP A 129 5.27 8.83 8.50
CA ASP A 129 5.58 8.02 9.69
C ASP A 129 6.93 7.30 9.50
N PRO A 130 8.03 7.87 10.01
CA PRO A 130 9.36 7.26 9.87
C PRO A 130 9.50 5.87 10.52
N ALA A 131 8.62 5.48 11.48
CA ALA A 131 8.61 4.16 12.07
C ALA A 131 8.22 3.06 11.07
N LEU A 132 7.66 3.45 9.92
CA LEU A 132 7.39 2.53 8.81
C LEU A 132 8.67 1.89 8.27
N LEU A 133 9.83 2.58 8.32
CA LEU A 133 11.12 2.01 7.94
C LEU A 133 11.49 0.78 8.77
N ASP A 134 11.19 0.78 10.08
CA ASP A 134 11.46 -0.36 10.96
C ASP A 134 10.55 -1.55 10.61
N VAL A 135 9.29 -1.28 10.26
CA VAL A 135 8.34 -2.30 9.79
C VAL A 135 8.81 -2.92 8.47
N LEU A 136 9.24 -2.09 7.51
CA LEU A 136 9.76 -2.57 6.23
C LEU A 136 11.03 -3.42 6.41
N ALA A 137 11.91 -3.04 7.34
CA ALA A 137 13.11 -3.80 7.66
C ALA A 137 12.78 -5.16 8.28
N GLU A 138 11.86 -5.21 9.24
CA GLU A 138 11.45 -6.41 9.98
C GLU A 138 10.72 -7.41 9.06
N TYR A 139 9.70 -6.95 8.33
CA TYR A 139 8.81 -7.84 7.57
C TYR A 139 9.26 -8.10 6.13
N LYS A 140 10.09 -7.23 5.55
CA LYS A 140 10.58 -7.29 4.17
C LYS A 140 9.47 -7.53 3.14
N PRO A 141 8.40 -6.74 3.18
CA PRO A 141 7.30 -6.84 2.20
C PRO A 141 7.75 -6.35 0.82
N GLY A 142 6.91 -6.56 -0.20
CA GLY A 142 6.94 -5.70 -1.36
C GLY A 142 6.63 -4.26 -0.92
N TYR A 143 7.28 -3.28 -1.55
CA TYR A 143 7.07 -1.89 -1.19
C TYR A 143 6.91 -1.01 -2.43
N VAL A 144 5.83 -0.25 -2.46
CA VAL A 144 5.58 0.75 -3.49
C VAL A 144 6.00 2.10 -2.94
N LEU A 145 7.06 2.64 -3.52
CA LEU A 145 7.62 3.94 -3.19
C LEU A 145 7.11 4.98 -4.18
N MET A 146 6.33 5.94 -3.71
CA MET A 146 5.81 7.02 -4.54
C MET A 146 6.58 8.32 -4.28
N HIS A 147 6.91 9.04 -5.36
CA HIS A 147 7.39 10.42 -5.27
C HIS A 147 6.21 11.38 -5.15
N SER A 148 6.31 12.33 -4.22
CA SER A 148 5.39 13.47 -4.11
C SER A 148 6.13 14.73 -3.65
N GLN A 149 5.62 15.92 -4.00
CA GLN A 149 6.06 17.18 -3.40
C GLN A 149 5.09 17.57 -2.29
N GLY A 150 5.60 17.65 -1.06
CA GLY A 150 4.80 17.98 0.12
C GLY A 150 3.93 16.82 0.63
N SER A 151 2.95 17.16 1.47
CA SER A 151 2.03 16.18 2.03
C SER A 151 1.01 15.69 0.98
N PRO A 152 0.35 14.53 1.21
CA PRO A 152 -0.71 14.04 0.32
C PRO A 152 -1.82 15.09 0.05
N ARG A 153 -2.06 16.00 1.00
CA ARG A 153 -3.03 17.08 0.85
C ARG A 153 -2.55 18.19 -0.10
N GLU A 154 -1.24 18.42 -0.17
CA GLU A 154 -0.62 19.54 -0.87
C GLU A 154 0.07 19.13 -2.17
N MET A 155 0.35 17.84 -2.36
CA MET A 155 1.15 17.33 -3.48
C MET A 155 0.62 17.72 -4.88
N GLN A 156 -0.66 18.08 -4.98
CA GLN A 156 -1.28 18.54 -6.22
C GLN A 156 -1.37 20.07 -6.31
N VAL A 157 -0.95 20.81 -5.26
CA VAL A 157 -1.04 22.26 -5.22
C VAL A 157 0.22 22.85 -5.85
N ASN A 158 0.15 23.15 -7.15
CA ASN A 158 1.19 23.86 -7.89
C ASN A 158 2.60 23.24 -7.76
N PRO A 159 2.78 21.94 -8.07
CA PRO A 159 4.09 21.29 -8.02
C PRO A 159 5.06 22.00 -8.99
N ARG A 160 6.29 22.25 -8.53
CA ARG A 160 7.31 22.95 -9.32
C ARG A 160 8.61 22.16 -9.31
N TYR A 161 9.21 22.04 -10.48
CA TYR A 161 10.50 21.39 -10.68
C TYR A 161 11.41 22.32 -11.50
N GLY A 162 12.69 22.36 -11.16
CA GLY A 162 13.72 22.91 -12.01
C GLY A 162 14.07 21.94 -13.14
N ASN A 163 14.36 20.68 -12.76
CA ASN A 163 14.51 19.55 -13.67
C ASN A 163 13.80 18.34 -13.07
N VAL A 164 12.59 18.03 -13.56
CA VAL A 164 11.74 16.99 -13.01
C VAL A 164 12.41 15.60 -13.00
N VAL A 165 13.19 15.27 -14.01
CA VAL A 165 13.83 13.95 -14.10
C VAL A 165 14.94 13.83 -13.05
N GLU A 166 15.80 14.82 -12.93
CA GLU A 166 16.91 14.80 -11.96
C GLU A 166 16.40 14.81 -10.52
N GLU A 167 15.38 15.63 -10.25
CA GLU A 167 14.80 15.74 -8.90
C GLU A 167 14.10 14.45 -8.47
N ILE A 168 13.35 13.80 -9.37
CA ILE A 168 12.70 12.51 -9.10
C ILE A 168 13.75 11.40 -8.91
N LEU A 169 14.81 11.37 -9.73
CA LEU A 169 15.89 10.40 -9.57
C LEU A 169 16.60 10.58 -8.23
N ALA A 170 16.95 11.81 -7.85
CA ALA A 170 17.57 12.10 -6.57
C ALA A 170 16.68 11.68 -5.39
N PHE A 171 15.38 11.94 -5.48
CA PHE A 171 14.42 11.49 -4.48
C PHE A 171 14.43 9.96 -4.31
N PHE A 172 14.36 9.21 -5.40
CA PHE A 172 14.37 7.75 -5.32
C PHE A 172 15.71 7.22 -4.81
N GLU A 173 16.85 7.78 -5.22
CA GLU A 173 18.17 7.39 -4.71
C GLU A 173 18.27 7.58 -3.19
N GLU A 174 17.80 8.71 -2.68
CA GLU A 174 17.80 9.00 -1.25
C GLU A 174 16.93 8.01 -0.46
N HIS A 175 15.67 7.82 -0.86
CA HIS A 175 14.73 6.98 -0.13
C HIS A 175 15.06 5.49 -0.22
N LEU A 176 15.53 5.01 -1.38
CA LEU A 176 16.02 3.64 -1.53
C LEU A 176 17.25 3.39 -0.64
N ALA A 177 18.16 4.39 -0.50
CA ALA A 177 19.27 4.28 0.42
C ALA A 177 18.82 4.25 1.90
N GLN A 178 17.75 4.95 2.28
CA GLN A 178 17.17 4.90 3.63
C GLN A 178 16.59 3.51 3.91
N ILE A 179 15.77 2.97 3.02
CA ILE A 179 15.18 1.64 3.13
C ILE A 179 16.27 0.56 3.19
N GLY A 180 17.30 0.66 2.34
CA GLY A 180 18.44 -0.25 2.35
C GLY A 180 19.20 -0.25 3.67
N ARG A 181 19.44 0.93 4.28
CA ARG A 181 20.09 1.06 5.60
C ARG A 181 19.25 0.47 6.73
N ALA A 182 17.93 0.69 6.73
CA ALA A 182 17.02 0.09 7.70
C ALA A 182 17.10 -1.44 7.65
N SER A 183 17.02 -2.02 6.44
CA SER A 183 17.11 -3.47 6.22
C SER A 183 18.48 -4.09 6.59
N CYS A 184 19.56 -3.30 6.63
CA CYS A 184 20.91 -3.76 7.01
C CYS A 184 21.15 -3.75 8.53
N ARG A 185 20.41 -2.94 9.32
CA ARG A 185 20.59 -2.85 10.78
C ARG A 185 20.29 -4.16 11.52
N GLU A 186 19.48 -5.04 10.96
CA GLU A 186 19.13 -6.34 11.56
C GLU A 186 20.16 -7.46 11.31
N ARG A 187 21.27 -7.19 10.63
CA ARG A 187 22.29 -8.22 10.31
C ARG A 187 23.54 -8.16 11.19
N VAL A 188 23.48 -7.47 12.32
CA VAL A 188 24.59 -7.39 13.30
C VAL A 188 24.27 -8.17 14.56
#